data_e4b996e95137e7e2176aadec9d80c2c9
#
_entry.id   e4b996e95137e7e2176aadec9d80c2c9
#
_cell.length_a   1.000
_cell.length_b   1.000
_cell.length_c   1.000
_cell.angle_alpha   90.00
_cell.angle_beta   90.00
_cell.angle_gamma   90.00
#
_symmetry.space_group_name_H-M   'P 1'
#
loop_
_entity.id
_entity.type
_entity.pdbx_description
1 polymer ?
#
loop_
_entity_poly.entity_id
_entity_poly.type
_entity_poly.pdbx_seq_one_letter_code
_entity_poly.pdbx_strand_id
1 'polypeptide(L)'
;GEEVGNIKNKFLAILERQVDVFSMHKTYNIFEQAKFINNINEIISILLNFKNEVPKVFDLTKIKMEAVLAQYFHKDGTIALFNGANNYNLDKIKLSLSEKQNIRKIQYPDNTNGIFYFEDKQKKIFFNGVQPTSSMLSKKLSAGTLSVEFSSDKEKIITNCGALDKNTGN
;
A
#
# COMPACT_ATOMS: atom_id res chain seq x y z
N GLY A 1 -14.42 -10.25 25.82
CA GLY A 1 -13.10 -9.87 26.30
C GLY A 1 -11.98 -10.74 25.80
N GLU A 2 -11.95 -12.02 26.10
CA GLU A 2 -10.83 -12.94 25.80
C GLU A 2 -10.67 -13.20 24.28
N GLU A 3 -11.76 -13.39 23.55
CA GLU A 3 -11.74 -13.57 22.10
C GLU A 3 -11.18 -12.37 21.35
N VAL A 4 -11.56 -11.16 21.73
CA VAL A 4 -11.04 -9.91 21.12
C VAL A 4 -9.56 -9.76 21.41
N GLY A 5 -9.12 -10.14 22.63
CA GLY A 5 -7.70 -10.18 22.98
C GLY A 5 -6.89 -11.14 22.11
N ASN A 6 -7.45 -12.31 21.82
CA ASN A 6 -6.82 -13.31 20.95
C ASN A 6 -6.72 -12.79 19.48
N ILE A 7 -7.79 -12.17 18.96
CA ILE A 7 -7.79 -11.56 17.62
C ILE A 7 -6.72 -10.46 17.53
N LYS A 8 -6.64 -9.59 18.54
CA LYS A 8 -5.61 -8.54 18.62
C LYS A 8 -4.20 -9.13 18.57
N ASN A 9 -3.91 -10.16 19.36
CA ASN A 9 -2.58 -10.77 19.41
C ASN A 9 -2.20 -11.43 18.06
N LYS A 10 -3.13 -12.14 17.43
CA LYS A 10 -2.93 -12.71 16.09
C LYS A 10 -2.67 -11.61 15.05
N PHE A 11 -3.42 -10.52 15.12
CA PHE A 11 -3.23 -9.38 14.21
C PHE A 11 -1.85 -8.77 14.37
N LEU A 12 -1.38 -8.53 15.60
CA LEU A 12 -0.05 -7.98 15.86
C LEU A 12 1.06 -8.89 15.30
N ALA A 13 0.93 -10.21 15.46
CA ALA A 13 1.89 -11.16 14.89
C ALA A 13 1.91 -11.14 13.34
N ILE A 14 0.76 -10.97 12.71
CA ILE A 14 0.66 -10.83 11.25
C ILE A 14 1.26 -9.48 10.80
N LEU A 15 0.94 -8.41 11.52
CA LEU A 15 1.45 -7.07 11.25
C LEU A 15 2.97 -7.04 11.27
N GLU A 16 3.59 -7.59 12.32
CA GLU A 16 5.04 -7.68 12.45
C GLU A 16 5.70 -8.44 11.29
N ARG A 17 5.05 -9.47 10.80
CA ARG A 17 5.56 -10.29 9.68
C ARG A 17 5.42 -9.63 8.32
N GLN A 18 4.37 -8.85 8.10
CA GLN A 18 3.97 -8.38 6.77
C GLN A 18 4.15 -6.89 6.54
N VAL A 19 4.24 -6.10 7.59
CA VAL A 19 4.34 -4.64 7.51
C VAL A 19 5.66 -4.18 8.13
N ASP A 20 6.30 -3.21 7.51
CA ASP A 20 7.53 -2.60 8.01
C ASP A 20 7.25 -1.49 9.04
N VAL A 21 8.31 -0.93 9.60
CA VAL A 21 8.22 0.15 10.59
C VAL A 21 7.63 1.45 10.02
N PHE A 22 7.59 1.59 8.72
CA PHE A 22 7.03 2.74 8.01
C PHE A 22 5.59 2.51 7.55
N SER A 23 4.97 1.41 8.01
CA SER A 23 3.60 1.03 7.64
C SER A 23 3.42 0.67 6.16
N MET A 24 4.49 0.25 5.49
CA MET A 24 4.44 -0.32 4.16
C MET A 24 4.44 -1.85 4.22
N HIS A 25 3.62 -2.48 3.40
CA HIS A 25 3.68 -3.94 3.23
C HIS A 25 5.06 -4.37 2.71
N LYS A 26 5.69 -5.35 3.34
CA LYS A 26 7.08 -5.75 3.07
C LYS A 26 7.37 -6.26 1.65
N THR A 27 6.35 -6.46 0.84
CA THR A 27 6.52 -6.70 -0.60
C THR A 27 6.78 -5.41 -1.37
N TYR A 28 6.55 -4.24 -0.76
CA TYR A 28 6.57 -2.94 -1.43
C TYR A 28 5.69 -2.90 -2.69
N ASN A 29 4.69 -3.76 -2.72
CA ASN A 29 3.67 -3.83 -3.76
C ASN A 29 2.42 -3.13 -3.27
N ILE A 30 1.95 -2.16 -4.03
CA ILE A 30 0.81 -1.33 -3.66
C ILE A 30 -0.51 -2.11 -3.59
N PHE A 31 -0.62 -3.21 -4.33
CA PHE A 31 -1.77 -4.12 -4.25
C PHE A 31 -1.82 -4.89 -2.94
N GLU A 32 -0.68 -5.42 -2.50
CA GLU A 32 -0.62 -6.11 -1.23
C GLU A 32 -0.86 -5.13 -0.08
N GLN A 33 -0.42 -3.87 -0.21
CA GLN A 33 -0.76 -2.80 0.71
C GLN A 33 -2.28 -2.58 0.79
N ALA A 34 -2.94 -2.36 -0.34
CA ALA A 34 -4.38 -2.14 -0.41
C ALA A 34 -5.18 -3.35 0.10
N LYS A 35 -4.77 -4.55 -0.26
CA LYS A 35 -5.38 -5.80 0.20
C LYS A 35 -5.29 -5.96 1.72
N PHE A 36 -4.14 -5.61 2.31
CA PHE A 36 -3.98 -5.66 3.76
C PHE A 36 -4.91 -4.67 4.46
N ILE A 37 -5.06 -3.44 3.93
CA ILE A 37 -6.00 -2.44 4.41
C ILE A 37 -7.44 -2.97 4.36
N ASN A 38 -7.84 -3.60 3.24
CA ASN A 38 -9.17 -4.20 3.10
C ASN A 38 -9.42 -5.31 4.12
N ASN A 39 -8.44 -6.17 4.37
CA ASN A 39 -8.54 -7.19 5.40
C ASN A 39 -8.75 -6.57 6.81
N ILE A 40 -8.08 -5.45 7.11
CA ILE A 40 -8.30 -4.71 8.36
C ILE A 40 -9.75 -4.19 8.41
N ASN A 41 -10.26 -3.61 7.32
CA ASN A 41 -11.64 -3.13 7.25
C ASN A 41 -12.66 -4.24 7.49
N GLU A 42 -12.43 -5.42 6.91
CA GLU A 42 -13.28 -6.60 7.13
C GLU A 42 -13.28 -7.04 8.59
N ILE A 43 -12.11 -7.10 9.24
CA ILE A 43 -12.02 -7.45 10.67
C ILE A 43 -12.75 -6.43 11.53
N ILE A 44 -12.57 -5.13 11.27
CA ILE A 44 -13.26 -4.06 11.99
C ILE A 44 -14.78 -4.22 11.82
N SER A 45 -15.26 -4.46 10.61
CA SER A 45 -16.70 -4.65 10.31
C SER A 45 -17.27 -5.86 11.05
N ILE A 46 -16.54 -6.97 11.09
CA ILE A 46 -16.95 -8.18 11.83
C ILE A 46 -17.06 -7.86 13.32
N LEU A 47 -16.04 -7.23 13.90
CA LEU A 47 -16.06 -6.89 15.34
C LEU A 47 -17.25 -6.01 15.69
N LEU A 48 -17.54 -4.99 14.87
CA LEU A 48 -18.68 -4.08 15.07
C LEU A 48 -20.02 -4.81 14.94
N ASN A 49 -20.17 -5.69 13.95
CA ASN A 49 -21.40 -6.48 13.75
C ASN A 49 -21.71 -7.39 14.95
N PHE A 50 -20.69 -7.92 15.59
CA PHE A 50 -20.82 -8.70 16.83
C PHE A 50 -20.84 -7.83 18.10
N LYS A 51 -20.98 -6.51 17.97
CA LYS A 51 -21.00 -5.53 19.09
C LYS A 51 -19.75 -5.63 19.97
N ASN A 52 -18.63 -6.03 19.42
CA ASN A 52 -17.34 -6.04 20.12
C ASN A 52 -16.64 -4.69 19.97
N GLU A 53 -15.84 -4.35 20.97
CA GLU A 53 -14.95 -3.18 20.90
C GLU A 53 -13.83 -3.43 19.87
N VAL A 54 -13.59 -2.44 19.01
CA VAL A 54 -12.47 -2.48 18.06
C VAL A 54 -11.20 -1.99 18.76
N PRO A 55 -10.17 -2.84 18.88
CA PRO A 55 -8.90 -2.40 19.45
C PRO A 55 -8.27 -1.27 18.62
N LYS A 56 -7.84 -0.19 19.28
CA LYS A 56 -7.26 1.01 18.63
C LYS A 56 -6.13 0.72 17.66
N VAL A 57 -5.41 -0.38 17.83
CA VAL A 57 -4.31 -0.76 16.92
C VAL A 57 -4.79 -1.01 15.48
N PHE A 58 -6.02 -1.49 15.27
CA PHE A 58 -6.57 -1.68 13.93
C PHE A 58 -6.76 -0.35 13.22
N ASP A 59 -7.43 0.60 13.86
CA ASP A 59 -7.65 1.94 13.28
C ASP A 59 -6.34 2.67 13.02
N LEU A 60 -5.41 2.67 13.99
CA LEU A 60 -4.12 3.32 13.85
C LEU A 60 -3.29 2.72 12.71
N THR A 61 -3.27 1.39 12.60
CA THR A 61 -2.54 0.71 11.51
C THR A 61 -3.17 1.05 10.17
N LYS A 62 -4.50 0.96 10.07
CA LYS A 62 -5.23 1.31 8.86
C LYS A 62 -4.90 2.72 8.39
N ILE A 63 -5.06 3.73 9.26
CA ILE A 63 -4.80 5.13 8.92
C ILE A 63 -3.37 5.33 8.41
N LYS A 64 -2.39 4.72 9.07
CA LYS A 64 -0.99 4.80 8.65
C LYS A 64 -0.75 4.14 7.29
N MET A 65 -1.29 2.96 7.08
CA MET A 65 -1.15 2.24 5.81
C MET A 65 -1.87 2.93 4.64
N GLU A 66 -3.04 3.55 4.89
CA GLU A 66 -3.75 4.37 3.91
C GLU A 66 -2.96 5.61 3.52
N ALA A 67 -2.33 6.27 4.48
CA ALA A 67 -1.49 7.44 4.22
C ALA A 67 -0.27 7.08 3.35
N VAL A 68 0.36 5.93 3.59
CA VAL A 68 1.43 5.42 2.73
C VAL A 68 0.88 5.09 1.33
N LEU A 69 -0.25 4.40 1.24
CA LEU A 69 -0.87 4.04 -0.04
C LEU A 69 -1.17 5.28 -0.90
N ALA A 70 -1.68 6.35 -0.27
CA ALA A 70 -2.02 7.60 -0.95
C ALA A 70 -0.82 8.29 -1.63
N GLN A 71 0.39 8.07 -1.14
CA GLN A 71 1.61 8.65 -1.71
C GLN A 71 1.95 8.08 -3.08
N TYR A 72 1.51 6.86 -3.39
CA TYR A 72 1.83 6.15 -4.64
C TYR A 72 0.96 6.53 -5.84
N PHE A 73 0.04 7.46 -5.66
CA PHE A 73 -0.79 7.94 -6.77
C PHE A 73 -0.10 9.07 -7.53
N HIS A 74 -0.15 8.99 -8.85
CA HIS A 74 0.11 10.11 -9.73
C HIS A 74 -1.07 11.10 -9.72
N LYS A 75 -0.88 12.29 -10.26
CA LYS A 75 -1.92 13.34 -10.31
C LYS A 75 -3.08 13.01 -11.25
N ASP A 76 -2.88 12.10 -12.20
CA ASP A 76 -3.92 11.54 -13.07
C ASP A 76 -4.80 10.50 -12.35
N GLY A 77 -4.47 10.16 -11.10
CA GLY A 77 -5.17 9.16 -10.30
C GLY A 77 -4.76 7.72 -10.59
N THR A 78 -3.72 7.50 -11.40
CA THR A 78 -3.08 6.18 -11.54
C THR A 78 -2.03 5.97 -10.47
N ILE A 79 -1.57 4.73 -10.33
CA ILE A 79 -0.56 4.36 -9.33
C ILE A 79 0.82 4.16 -9.95
N ALA A 80 1.85 4.30 -9.14
CA ALA A 80 3.21 3.89 -9.49
C ALA A 80 3.30 2.35 -9.56
N LEU A 81 3.85 1.83 -10.67
CA LEU A 81 3.84 0.40 -11.01
C LEU A 81 5.13 -0.30 -10.61
N PHE A 82 5.39 -0.39 -9.32
CA PHE A 82 6.58 -1.05 -8.77
C PHE A 82 6.25 -2.44 -8.21
N ASN A 83 7.25 -3.30 -8.17
CA ASN A 83 7.26 -4.56 -7.43
C ASN A 83 6.05 -5.46 -7.71
N GLY A 84 5.65 -5.57 -8.97
CA GLY A 84 4.53 -6.42 -9.39
C GLY A 84 3.16 -5.73 -9.37
N ALA A 85 3.10 -4.42 -9.14
CA ALA A 85 1.87 -3.66 -9.30
C ALA A 85 1.46 -3.55 -10.78
N ASN A 86 0.17 -3.43 -11.03
CA ASN A 86 -0.41 -3.17 -12.36
C ASN A 86 -1.66 -2.28 -12.22
N ASN A 87 -2.22 -1.82 -13.32
CA ASN A 87 -3.41 -0.94 -13.29
C ASN A 87 -4.76 -1.69 -13.31
N TYR A 88 -4.78 -3.01 -13.47
CA TYR A 88 -6.02 -3.77 -13.67
C TYR A 88 -7.00 -3.74 -12.48
N ASN A 89 -6.50 -3.48 -11.29
CA ASN A 89 -7.32 -3.43 -10.08
C ASN A 89 -7.29 -2.04 -9.39
N LEU A 90 -7.07 -0.99 -10.15
CA LEU A 90 -6.96 0.37 -9.61
C LEU A 90 -8.19 0.78 -8.78
N ASP A 91 -9.40 0.40 -9.24
CA ASP A 91 -10.62 0.71 -8.51
C ASP A 91 -10.66 0.03 -7.13
N LYS A 92 -10.19 -1.21 -7.03
CA LYS A 92 -10.09 -1.91 -5.74
C LYS A 92 -9.09 -1.24 -4.81
N ILE A 93 -8.01 -0.67 -5.35
CA ILE A 93 -7.04 0.10 -4.57
C ILE A 93 -7.68 1.40 -4.08
N LYS A 94 -8.40 2.12 -4.94
CA LYS A 94 -9.11 3.35 -4.58
C LYS A 94 -10.15 3.11 -3.49
N LEU A 95 -10.88 2.00 -3.55
CA LEU A 95 -11.83 1.59 -2.51
C LEU A 95 -11.18 1.28 -1.16
N SER A 96 -9.87 0.95 -1.15
CA SER A 96 -9.14 0.73 0.10
C SER A 96 -8.84 2.03 0.85
N LEU A 97 -8.92 3.17 0.17
CA LEU A 97 -8.75 4.48 0.79
C LEU A 97 -10.09 4.91 1.38
N SER A 98 -10.12 5.20 2.66
CA SER A 98 -11.31 5.80 3.26
C SER A 98 -11.57 7.15 2.62
N GLU A 99 -12.83 7.42 2.24
CA GLU A 99 -13.25 8.66 1.56
C GLU A 99 -12.93 9.95 2.34
N LYS A 100 -12.47 9.86 3.57
CA LYS A 100 -12.30 10.99 4.47
C LYS A 100 -10.84 11.42 4.60
N GLN A 101 -10.47 12.42 3.85
CA GLN A 101 -9.78 13.68 4.18
C GLN A 101 -8.72 13.72 5.32
N ASN A 102 -8.62 12.76 6.22
CA ASN A 102 -7.63 12.79 7.31
C ASN A 102 -6.25 12.26 6.88
N ILE A 103 -6.17 11.60 5.75
CA ILE A 103 -4.92 11.02 5.19
C ILE A 103 -3.89 12.11 4.90
N ARG A 104 -4.34 13.30 4.45
CA ARG A 104 -3.46 14.42 4.12
C ARG A 104 -2.77 15.08 5.33
N LYS A 105 -3.17 14.76 6.55
CA LYS A 105 -2.60 15.34 7.78
C LYS A 105 -1.45 14.53 8.36
N ILE A 106 -1.24 13.31 7.91
CA ILE A 106 -0.13 12.49 8.36
C ILE A 106 1.04 12.77 7.43
N GLN A 107 1.93 13.66 7.84
CA GLN A 107 3.24 13.81 7.21
C GLN A 107 4.06 12.57 7.57
N TYR A 108 4.20 11.67 6.60
CA TYR A 108 5.25 10.67 6.67
C TYR A 108 6.56 11.31 6.24
N PRO A 109 7.67 11.00 6.91
CA PRO A 109 8.96 11.44 6.44
C PRO A 109 9.14 10.94 5.00
N ASP A 110 9.45 11.85 4.10
CA ASP A 110 9.75 11.52 2.73
C ASP A 110 10.82 10.44 2.67
N ASN A 111 10.62 9.42 1.82
CA ASN A 111 11.65 8.46 1.44
C ASN A 111 12.09 7.43 2.50
N THR A 112 11.22 6.98 3.39
CA THR A 112 11.61 6.10 4.49
C THR A 112 11.48 4.60 4.21
N ASN A 113 10.80 4.20 3.14
CA ASN A 113 10.48 2.80 2.83
C ASN A 113 11.25 2.22 1.62
N GLY A 114 12.31 2.90 1.17
CA GLY A 114 13.08 2.49 -0.01
C GLY A 114 12.44 2.85 -1.35
N ILE A 115 11.22 3.39 -1.37
CA ILE A 115 10.65 4.05 -2.53
C ILE A 115 10.68 5.54 -2.26
N PHE A 116 11.45 6.23 -3.07
CA PHE A 116 11.64 7.67 -2.98
C PHE A 116 10.66 8.36 -3.91
N TYR A 117 10.09 9.46 -3.48
CA TYR A 117 9.32 10.32 -4.36
C TYR A 117 9.65 11.78 -4.12
N PHE A 118 9.55 12.56 -5.17
CA PHE A 118 9.59 14.01 -5.12
C PHE A 118 8.34 14.53 -5.80
N GLU A 119 7.67 15.47 -5.17
CA GLU A 119 6.45 16.08 -5.67
C GLU A 119 6.50 17.60 -5.50
N ASP A 120 6.17 18.31 -6.58
CA ASP A 120 5.88 19.74 -6.56
C ASP A 120 4.44 19.98 -7.06
N LYS A 121 4.12 21.25 -7.39
CA LYS A 121 2.78 21.62 -7.89
C LYS A 121 2.39 20.91 -9.19
N GLN A 122 3.35 20.58 -10.04
CA GLN A 122 3.11 20.03 -11.38
C GLN A 122 3.71 18.64 -11.56
N LYS A 123 4.85 18.36 -10.95
CA LYS A 123 5.67 17.18 -11.22
C LYS A 123 5.64 16.21 -10.07
N LYS A 124 5.66 14.92 -10.41
CA LYS A 124 5.86 13.85 -9.46
C LYS A 124 6.79 12.79 -10.03
N ILE A 125 7.85 12.50 -9.30
CA ILE A 125 8.85 11.50 -9.65
C ILE A 125 8.83 10.44 -8.56
N PHE A 126 8.87 9.19 -8.97
CA PHE A 126 9.10 8.04 -8.10
C PHE A 126 10.38 7.34 -8.51
N PHE A 127 11.13 6.89 -7.52
CA PHE A 127 12.31 6.06 -7.70
C PHE A 127 12.24 4.86 -6.75
N ASN A 128 12.33 3.65 -7.29
CA ASN A 128 12.33 2.42 -6.51
C ASN A 128 13.77 2.01 -6.16
N GLY A 129 14.21 2.36 -4.96
CA GLY A 129 15.50 1.95 -4.38
C GLY A 129 15.41 0.73 -3.45
N VAL A 130 14.28 0.05 -3.44
CA VAL A 130 14.07 -1.14 -2.59
C VAL A 130 15.02 -2.25 -3.01
N GLN A 131 15.74 -2.81 -2.03
CA GLN A 131 16.57 -3.98 -2.28
C GLN A 131 15.72 -5.20 -2.64
N PRO A 132 16.13 -6.03 -3.60
CA PRO A 132 15.45 -7.28 -3.90
C PRO A 132 15.38 -8.14 -2.64
N THR A 133 14.18 -8.54 -2.24
CA THR A 133 14.00 -9.41 -1.08
C THR A 133 14.38 -10.85 -1.44
N SER A 134 15.22 -11.48 -0.63
CA SER A 134 15.78 -12.83 -0.84
C SER A 134 14.86 -13.96 -0.38
N SER A 135 13.55 -13.81 -0.31
CA SER A 135 12.71 -14.79 0.37
C SER A 135 11.46 -15.20 -0.44
N MET A 136 10.60 -15.99 0.18
CA MET A 136 9.30 -16.42 -0.37
C MET A 136 8.43 -15.29 -0.94
N LEU A 137 8.68 -14.05 -0.53
CA LEU A 137 8.02 -12.85 -1.06
C LEU A 137 8.49 -12.50 -2.47
N SER A 138 9.73 -12.87 -2.85
CA SER A 138 10.32 -12.55 -4.17
C SER A 138 9.58 -13.19 -5.34
N LYS A 139 8.87 -14.29 -5.13
CA LYS A 139 8.09 -14.98 -6.19
C LYS A 139 6.94 -14.11 -6.74
N LYS A 140 6.53 -13.09 -5.99
CA LYS A 140 5.46 -12.15 -6.39
C LYS A 140 6.00 -10.81 -6.88
N LEU A 141 7.31 -10.59 -6.79
CA LEU A 141 7.96 -9.35 -7.18
C LEU A 141 8.47 -9.50 -8.61
N SER A 142 7.99 -8.70 -9.51
CA SER A 142 8.68 -8.46 -10.78
C SER A 142 9.82 -7.47 -10.53
N ALA A 143 10.93 -7.64 -11.22
CA ALA A 143 12.13 -6.81 -11.09
C ALA A 143 11.77 -5.32 -11.27
N GLY A 144 11.76 -4.59 -10.17
CA GLY A 144 11.41 -3.17 -10.15
C GLY A 144 12.49 -2.30 -9.49
N THR A 145 13.57 -2.91 -8.99
CA THR A 145 14.67 -2.17 -8.36
C THR A 145 15.32 -1.23 -9.36
N LEU A 146 15.57 0.02 -8.93
CA LEU A 146 16.09 1.13 -9.73
C LEU A 146 15.12 1.61 -10.84
N SER A 147 13.88 1.20 -10.83
CA SER A 147 12.89 1.73 -11.76
C SER A 147 12.43 3.13 -11.35
N VAL A 148 12.11 3.93 -12.34
CA VAL A 148 11.68 5.33 -12.21
C VAL A 148 10.34 5.53 -12.87
N GLU A 149 9.46 6.30 -12.27
CA GLU A 149 8.29 6.87 -12.92
C GLU A 149 8.28 8.38 -12.78
N PHE A 150 7.86 9.07 -13.83
CA PHE A 150 7.76 10.52 -13.85
C PHE A 150 6.46 10.96 -14.51
N SER A 151 5.76 11.86 -13.85
CA SER A 151 4.57 12.53 -14.39
C SER A 151 4.69 14.06 -14.24
N SER A 152 4.12 14.77 -15.20
CA SER A 152 3.93 16.22 -15.14
C SER A 152 2.46 16.52 -15.33
N ASP A 153 1.85 17.22 -14.39
CA ASP A 153 0.41 17.40 -14.27
C ASP A 153 -0.34 16.05 -14.34
N LYS A 154 -1.18 15.83 -15.35
CA LYS A 154 -1.92 14.59 -15.54
C LYS A 154 -1.28 13.66 -16.58
N GLU A 155 -0.09 14.00 -17.08
CA GLU A 155 0.58 13.22 -18.11
C GLU A 155 1.72 12.40 -17.52
N LYS A 156 1.74 11.11 -17.80
CA LYS A 156 2.88 10.23 -17.50
C LYS A 156 3.92 10.35 -18.61
N ILE A 157 5.13 10.74 -18.25
CA ILE A 157 6.25 10.93 -19.17
C ILE A 157 7.15 9.69 -19.16
N ILE A 158 7.42 9.15 -17.98
CA ILE A 158 8.16 7.89 -17.79
C ILE A 158 7.28 6.97 -16.95
N THR A 159 7.03 5.78 -17.43
CA THR A 159 6.19 4.79 -16.73
C THR A 159 6.77 3.39 -16.84
N ASN A 160 6.59 2.61 -15.81
CA ASN A 160 6.85 1.18 -15.86
C ASN A 160 5.68 0.45 -16.53
N CYS A 161 5.99 -0.66 -17.18
CA CYS A 161 4.95 -1.52 -17.81
C CYS A 161 4.06 -2.22 -16.77
N GLY A 162 4.49 -2.26 -15.50
CA GLY A 162 3.83 -3.05 -14.47
C GLY A 162 4.03 -4.56 -14.65
N ALA A 163 3.36 -5.34 -13.80
CA ALA A 163 3.37 -6.79 -13.93
C ALA A 163 2.34 -7.26 -14.97
N LEU A 164 2.71 -8.28 -15.74
CA LEU A 164 1.75 -8.99 -16.58
C LEU A 164 0.65 -9.62 -15.73
N ASP A 165 -0.59 -9.49 -16.16
CA ASP A 165 -1.68 -10.27 -15.58
C ASP A 165 -1.52 -11.72 -16.02
N LYS A 166 -1.31 -12.61 -15.05
CA LYS A 166 -1.21 -14.05 -15.32
C LYS A 166 -2.51 -14.66 -15.87
N ASN A 167 -3.62 -13.92 -15.80
CA ASN A 167 -4.91 -14.35 -16.27
C ASN A 167 -5.17 -13.98 -17.76
N THR A 168 -4.31 -13.22 -18.40
CA THR A 168 -4.40 -12.89 -19.84
C THR A 168 -3.54 -13.79 -20.71
N GLY A 169 -3.02 -14.89 -20.18
CA GLY A 169 -2.29 -15.89 -20.93
C GLY A 169 -3.25 -16.77 -21.73
N ASN A 170 -3.59 -16.34 -22.93
CA ASN A 170 -3.92 -17.15 -24.11
C ASN A 170 -3.14 -16.61 -25.30
#